data_783b305272fb0ccb76fb12a93cf6e836
#
_entry.id   783b305272fb0ccb76fb12a93cf6e836
#
_cell.length_a   1.000
_cell.length_b   1.000
_cell.length_c   1.000
_cell.angle_alpha   90.00
_cell.angle_beta   90.00
_cell.angle_gamma   90.00
#
_symmetry.space_group_name_H-M   'P 1'
#
loop_
_entity.id
_entity.type
_entity.pdbx_description
1 polymer ?
#
loop_
_entity_poly.entity_id
_entity_poly.type
_entity_poly.pdbx_seq_one_letter_code
_entity_poly.pdbx_strand_id
1 'polypeptide(L)'
;TYGISELNPDIKWKAYYQKQNGIKFKTLVPFSTYAKVVRGIATGSNEYFTFNKSKAKAFSIDKKYLLPCICKATDAKKYFFTNTDFEELKSSDKNIFLLNAINTNDKNVNEYLKKGVAEGIDKKFLTASRTPWYALENRPPSPIWVSVFNRTGLRFIRNEANIFNLTSFHCIYPKQTDLFYQIDIDLLFAYLL
;
A
#
# COMPACT_ATOMS: atom_id res chain seq x y z
N THR A 1 23.21 9.15 27.37
CA THR A 1 22.59 10.49 27.49
C THR A 1 23.33 11.46 26.59
N TYR A 2 22.61 12.24 25.80
CA TYR A 2 23.14 13.34 25.00
C TYR A 2 22.81 14.65 25.69
N GLY A 3 23.75 15.60 25.71
CA GLY A 3 23.48 16.98 26.11
C GLY A 3 22.59 17.67 25.06
N ILE A 4 21.77 18.63 25.47
CA ILE A 4 20.89 19.37 24.54
C ILE A 4 21.70 20.06 23.42
N SER A 5 22.90 20.53 23.74
CA SER A 5 23.84 21.15 22.79
C SER A 5 24.41 20.19 21.74
N GLU A 6 24.31 18.86 21.98
CA GLU A 6 24.79 17.84 21.05
C GLU A 6 23.70 17.39 20.08
N LEU A 7 22.46 17.86 20.27
CA LEU A 7 21.32 17.51 19.43
C LEU A 7 21.28 18.42 18.20
N ASN A 8 21.32 17.82 17.01
CA ASN A 8 21.09 18.52 15.76
C ASN A 8 19.60 18.42 15.41
N PRO A 9 18.86 19.53 15.27
CA PRO A 9 17.43 19.53 14.95
C PRO A 9 17.11 18.93 13.58
N ASP A 10 18.07 18.88 12.65
CA ASP A 10 17.87 18.30 11.31
C ASP A 10 18.03 16.78 11.30
N ILE A 11 18.49 16.18 12.39
CA ILE A 11 18.65 14.74 12.51
C ILE A 11 17.48 14.14 13.28
N LYS A 12 16.82 13.13 12.68
CA LYS A 12 15.75 12.38 13.38
C LYS A 12 16.25 11.79 14.68
N TRP A 13 15.52 11.96 15.77
CA TRP A 13 15.85 11.47 17.13
C TRP A 13 16.27 10.01 17.19
N LYS A 14 15.71 9.14 16.33
CA LYS A 14 16.11 7.74 16.22
C LYS A 14 17.59 7.55 15.91
N ALA A 15 18.23 8.47 15.20
CA ALA A 15 19.67 8.35 14.86
C ALA A 15 20.57 8.40 16.11
N TYR A 16 20.14 9.08 17.15
CA TYR A 16 20.88 9.14 18.43
C TYR A 16 20.83 7.81 19.18
N TYR A 17 19.70 7.12 19.15
CA TYR A 17 19.58 5.76 19.71
C TYR A 17 20.38 4.73 18.92
N GLN A 18 20.40 4.85 17.61
CA GLN A 18 21.14 3.94 16.73
C GLN A 18 22.67 4.10 16.86
N LYS A 19 23.17 5.32 17.13
CA LYS A 19 24.61 5.55 17.39
C LYS A 19 25.12 4.87 18.67
N GLN A 20 24.28 4.71 19.69
CA GLN A 20 24.67 4.07 20.94
C GLN A 20 24.84 2.55 20.82
N ASN A 21 24.13 1.90 19.89
CA ASN A 21 24.19 0.46 19.67
C ASN A 21 25.18 0.07 18.57
N GLY A 22 26.18 0.88 18.32
CA GLY A 22 27.28 0.87 17.37
C GLY A 22 27.82 -0.42 16.71
N ILE A 23 26.97 -1.43 16.52
CA ILE A 23 27.30 -2.62 15.73
C ILE A 23 27.30 -2.19 14.25
N LYS A 24 28.46 -1.82 13.75
CA LYS A 24 28.67 -1.66 12.31
C LYS A 24 28.84 -3.06 11.71
N PHE A 25 27.78 -3.58 11.14
CA PHE A 25 27.86 -4.79 10.32
C PHE A 25 28.60 -4.45 9.03
N LYS A 26 29.90 -4.74 8.96
CA LYS A 26 30.74 -4.47 7.77
C LYS A 26 30.29 -5.27 6.53
N THR A 27 29.54 -6.35 6.74
CA THR A 27 29.08 -7.30 5.69
C THR A 27 27.64 -7.07 5.25
N LEU A 28 26.87 -6.18 5.89
CA LEU A 28 25.50 -5.91 5.49
C LEU A 28 25.43 -4.98 4.28
N VAL A 29 24.65 -5.39 3.30
CA VAL A 29 24.33 -4.60 2.12
C VAL A 29 22.97 -3.92 2.33
N PRO A 30 22.80 -2.63 1.98
CA PRO A 30 21.51 -1.96 2.10
C PRO A 30 20.40 -2.70 1.34
N PHE A 31 19.24 -2.89 1.96
CA PHE A 31 18.09 -3.56 1.33
C PHE A 31 17.66 -2.87 0.02
N SER A 32 17.89 -1.56 -0.07
CA SER A 32 17.65 -0.78 -1.29
C SER A 32 18.48 -1.25 -2.50
N THR A 33 19.52 -2.06 -2.31
CA THR A 33 20.26 -2.71 -3.39
C THR A 33 19.38 -3.75 -4.10
N TYR A 34 18.57 -4.49 -3.36
CA TYR A 34 17.81 -5.62 -3.86
C TYR A 34 16.36 -5.29 -4.18
N ALA A 35 15.76 -4.32 -3.49
CA ALA A 35 14.36 -3.99 -3.65
C ALA A 35 14.08 -2.50 -3.48
N LYS A 36 13.02 -2.03 -4.13
CA LYS A 36 12.42 -0.71 -3.92
C LYS A 36 11.27 -0.86 -2.93
N VAL A 37 11.28 -0.07 -1.86
CA VAL A 37 10.18 0.00 -0.89
C VAL A 37 9.45 1.32 -1.06
N VAL A 38 8.14 1.24 -1.28
CA VAL A 38 7.27 2.42 -1.40
C VAL A 38 6.00 2.22 -0.59
N ARG A 39 5.38 3.29 -0.14
CA ARG A 39 4.09 3.19 0.56
C ARG A 39 3.02 2.56 -0.33
N GLY A 40 2.00 1.94 0.26
CA GLY A 40 0.79 1.53 -0.44
C GLY A 40 0.03 2.73 -1.04
N ILE A 41 -1.00 2.47 -1.86
CA ILE A 41 -1.77 3.51 -2.54
C ILE A 41 -2.44 4.41 -1.50
N ALA A 42 -2.21 5.71 -1.63
CA ALA A 42 -2.86 6.72 -0.82
C ALA A 42 -4.05 7.30 -1.60
N THR A 43 -5.25 7.14 -1.10
CA THR A 43 -6.46 7.62 -1.79
C THR A 43 -6.79 9.08 -1.48
N GLY A 44 -6.39 9.58 -0.32
CA GLY A 44 -6.82 10.87 0.22
C GLY A 44 -8.19 10.79 0.92
N SER A 45 -8.98 9.76 0.66
CA SER A 45 -10.26 9.49 1.32
C SER A 45 -10.63 8.01 1.16
N ASN A 46 -10.09 7.16 2.03
CA ASN A 46 -10.31 5.71 1.92
C ASN A 46 -11.78 5.34 1.91
N GLU A 47 -12.61 5.96 2.77
CA GLU A 47 -14.04 5.68 2.83
C GLU A 47 -14.75 5.93 1.50
N TYR A 48 -14.38 6.99 0.80
CA TYR A 48 -14.93 7.30 -0.52
C TYR A 48 -14.45 6.31 -1.58
N PHE A 49 -13.13 6.09 -1.68
CA PHE A 49 -12.52 5.30 -2.77
C PHE A 49 -12.58 3.79 -2.57
N THR A 50 -12.84 3.28 -1.35
CA THR A 50 -12.93 1.84 -1.14
C THR A 50 -14.36 1.33 -1.22
N PHE A 51 -14.51 0.13 -1.74
CA PHE A 51 -15.78 -0.52 -1.99
C PHE A 51 -15.79 -1.94 -1.44
N ASN A 52 -16.97 -2.34 -0.94
CA ASN A 52 -17.41 -3.72 -0.80
C ASN A 52 -18.45 -4.03 -1.89
N LYS A 53 -18.96 -5.26 -1.94
CA LYS A 53 -19.99 -5.63 -2.92
C LYS A 53 -21.28 -4.82 -2.75
N SER A 54 -21.72 -4.63 -1.51
CA SER A 54 -22.95 -3.89 -1.20
C SER A 54 -22.86 -2.44 -1.67
N LYS A 55 -21.76 -1.76 -1.41
CA LYS A 55 -21.53 -0.38 -1.88
C LYS A 55 -21.45 -0.31 -3.41
N ALA A 56 -20.74 -1.26 -4.05
CA ALA A 56 -20.65 -1.32 -5.51
C ALA A 56 -22.06 -1.48 -6.14
N LYS A 57 -22.87 -2.37 -5.58
CA LYS A 57 -24.28 -2.56 -6.02
C LYS A 57 -25.13 -1.32 -5.79
N ALA A 58 -25.03 -0.68 -4.63
CA ALA A 58 -25.82 0.50 -4.28
C ALA A 58 -25.58 1.69 -5.24
N PHE A 59 -24.34 1.84 -5.73
CA PHE A 59 -24.00 2.88 -6.69
C PHE A 59 -23.93 2.38 -8.14
N SER A 60 -24.30 1.12 -8.39
CA SER A 60 -24.26 0.49 -9.71
C SER A 60 -22.91 0.61 -10.41
N ILE A 61 -21.83 0.50 -9.63
CA ILE A 61 -20.46 0.56 -10.16
C ILE A 61 -20.06 -0.82 -10.70
N ASP A 62 -19.75 -0.88 -11.99
CA ASP A 62 -19.29 -2.09 -12.65
C ASP A 62 -17.93 -2.52 -12.10
N LYS A 63 -17.74 -3.86 -11.96
CA LYS A 63 -16.50 -4.47 -11.47
C LYS A 63 -15.24 -4.08 -12.23
N LYS A 64 -15.36 -3.70 -13.50
CA LYS A 64 -14.22 -3.23 -14.32
C LYS A 64 -13.58 -1.94 -13.79
N TYR A 65 -14.32 -1.16 -13.00
CA TYR A 65 -13.83 0.05 -12.32
C TYR A 65 -13.36 -0.20 -10.89
N LEU A 66 -13.35 -1.47 -10.44
CA LEU A 66 -13.03 -1.86 -9.09
C LEU A 66 -11.79 -2.76 -9.07
N LEU A 67 -10.66 -2.19 -8.70
CA LEU A 67 -9.41 -2.94 -8.55
C LEU A 67 -9.43 -3.75 -7.25
N PRO A 68 -9.13 -5.06 -7.28
CA PRO A 68 -8.93 -5.86 -6.07
C PRO A 68 -7.84 -5.24 -5.18
N CYS A 69 -8.15 -4.98 -3.91
CA CYS A 69 -7.27 -4.23 -3.03
C CYS A 69 -7.45 -4.62 -1.57
N ILE A 70 -6.36 -4.91 -0.87
CA ILE A 70 -6.40 -5.02 0.59
C ILE A 70 -6.44 -3.61 1.21
N CYS A 71 -7.52 -3.30 1.92
CA CYS A 71 -7.78 -1.96 2.45
C CYS A 71 -7.34 -1.78 3.90
N LYS A 72 -7.31 -2.86 4.70
CA LYS A 72 -6.93 -2.82 6.12
C LYS A 72 -5.88 -3.88 6.43
N ALA A 73 -4.90 -3.54 7.26
CA ALA A 73 -3.87 -4.48 7.69
C ALA A 73 -4.41 -5.66 8.51
N THR A 74 -5.55 -5.46 9.19
CA THR A 74 -6.24 -6.49 9.97
C THR A 74 -6.85 -7.61 9.13
N ASP A 75 -7.05 -7.37 7.84
CA ASP A 75 -7.66 -8.32 6.92
C ASP A 75 -6.63 -9.26 6.27
N ALA A 76 -5.31 -8.98 6.39
CA ALA A 76 -4.23 -9.86 5.95
C ALA A 76 -3.44 -10.34 7.18
N LYS A 77 -3.83 -11.47 7.76
CA LYS A 77 -3.28 -11.99 9.02
C LYS A 77 -2.16 -13.01 8.83
N LYS A 78 -2.17 -13.75 7.72
CA LYS A 78 -1.22 -14.81 7.40
C LYS A 78 0.04 -14.24 6.74
N TYR A 79 1.09 -15.04 6.66
CA TYR A 79 2.31 -14.70 5.90
C TYR A 79 2.10 -14.75 4.39
N PHE A 80 1.17 -15.56 3.91
CA PHE A 80 0.75 -15.64 2.51
C PHE A 80 -0.68 -15.13 2.41
N PHE A 81 -0.92 -14.23 1.46
CA PHE A 81 -2.25 -13.74 1.12
C PHE A 81 -2.64 -14.29 -0.25
N THR A 82 -3.57 -15.23 -0.26
CA THR A 82 -3.97 -16.01 -1.42
C THR A 82 -5.28 -15.52 -2.04
N ASN A 83 -5.63 -16.04 -3.21
CA ASN A 83 -6.95 -15.81 -3.81
C ASN A 83 -8.09 -16.34 -2.91
N THR A 84 -7.87 -17.42 -2.16
CA THR A 84 -8.86 -17.94 -1.21
C THR A 84 -9.13 -16.92 -0.10
N ASP A 85 -8.06 -16.31 0.47
CA ASP A 85 -8.23 -15.27 1.50
C ASP A 85 -8.98 -14.04 0.93
N PHE A 86 -8.73 -13.69 -0.32
CA PHE A 86 -9.46 -12.59 -0.98
C PHE A 86 -10.95 -12.91 -1.16
N GLU A 87 -11.29 -14.12 -1.61
CA GLU A 87 -12.70 -14.53 -1.78
C GLU A 87 -13.43 -14.67 -0.43
N GLU A 88 -12.75 -15.06 0.66
CA GLU A 88 -13.29 -15.04 2.02
C GLU A 88 -13.65 -13.62 2.46
N LEU A 89 -12.77 -12.64 2.25
CA LEU A 89 -13.05 -11.24 2.56
C LEU A 89 -14.21 -10.69 1.72
N LYS A 90 -14.27 -11.08 0.46
CA LYS A 90 -15.31 -10.70 -0.48
C LYS A 90 -16.68 -11.29 -0.10
N SER A 91 -16.72 -12.54 0.40
CA SER A 91 -17.96 -13.16 0.90
C SER A 91 -18.43 -12.53 2.19
N SER A 92 -17.51 -12.04 3.02
CA SER A 92 -17.81 -11.30 4.26
C SER A 92 -18.13 -9.81 4.03
N ASP A 93 -18.32 -9.39 2.79
CA ASP A 93 -18.61 -8.01 2.37
C ASP A 93 -17.65 -6.95 2.93
N LYS A 94 -16.36 -7.29 3.02
CA LYS A 94 -15.30 -6.36 3.42
C LYS A 94 -14.99 -5.37 2.31
N ASN A 95 -14.48 -4.19 2.68
CA ASN A 95 -13.93 -3.24 1.70
C ASN A 95 -12.63 -3.80 1.13
N ILE A 96 -12.70 -4.35 -0.09
CA ILE A 96 -11.63 -5.05 -0.78
C ILE A 96 -11.45 -4.62 -2.23
N PHE A 97 -12.11 -3.54 -2.60
CA PHE A 97 -11.99 -2.95 -3.92
C PHE A 97 -11.61 -1.48 -3.81
N LEU A 98 -10.86 -1.02 -4.79
CA LEU A 98 -10.44 0.37 -4.96
C LEU A 98 -11.00 0.90 -6.27
N LEU A 99 -11.73 2.03 -6.22
CA LEU A 99 -12.29 2.67 -7.40
C LEU A 99 -11.18 3.19 -8.32
N ASN A 100 -11.14 2.72 -9.56
CA ASN A 100 -10.32 3.25 -10.64
C ASN A 100 -11.24 3.80 -11.73
N ALA A 101 -11.44 5.10 -11.72
CA ALA A 101 -12.38 5.80 -12.62
C ALA A 101 -11.66 6.56 -13.75
N ILE A 102 -10.38 6.28 -14.00
CA ILE A 102 -9.64 6.98 -15.06
C ILE A 102 -10.22 6.61 -16.42
N ASN A 103 -10.43 7.62 -17.27
CA ASN A 103 -10.91 7.50 -18.65
C ASN A 103 -12.28 6.80 -18.77
N THR A 104 -13.19 7.03 -17.81
CA THR A 104 -14.53 6.46 -17.87
C THR A 104 -15.56 7.42 -18.48
N ASN A 105 -16.43 6.88 -19.33
CA ASN A 105 -17.67 7.52 -19.78
C ASN A 105 -18.92 6.90 -19.13
N ASP A 106 -18.73 6.03 -18.15
CA ASP A 106 -19.83 5.37 -17.46
C ASP A 106 -20.66 6.37 -16.65
N LYS A 107 -21.99 6.34 -16.86
CA LYS A 107 -22.91 7.27 -16.22
C LYS A 107 -22.91 7.15 -14.70
N ASN A 108 -22.93 5.92 -14.17
CA ASN A 108 -22.99 5.68 -12.74
C ASN A 108 -21.71 6.10 -12.04
N VAL A 109 -20.55 5.81 -12.66
CA VAL A 109 -19.26 6.28 -12.15
C VAL A 109 -19.20 7.80 -12.16
N ASN A 110 -19.65 8.45 -13.25
CA ASN A 110 -19.67 9.91 -13.32
C ASN A 110 -20.61 10.54 -12.29
N GLU A 111 -21.76 9.95 -12.02
CA GLU A 111 -22.67 10.38 -10.94
C GLU A 111 -22.01 10.21 -9.56
N TYR A 112 -21.31 9.10 -9.34
CA TYR A 112 -20.55 8.90 -8.10
C TYR A 112 -19.43 9.93 -7.95
N LEU A 113 -18.71 10.27 -9.01
CA LEU A 113 -17.71 11.33 -8.99
C LEU A 113 -18.30 12.71 -8.69
N LYS A 114 -19.48 13.06 -9.28
CA LYS A 114 -20.21 14.30 -8.96
C LYS A 114 -20.60 14.37 -7.47
N LYS A 115 -21.04 13.25 -6.91
CA LYS A 115 -21.30 13.14 -5.46
C LYS A 115 -20.02 13.44 -4.66
N GLY A 116 -18.87 12.91 -5.07
CA GLY A 116 -17.58 13.19 -4.44
C GLY A 116 -17.22 14.68 -4.42
N VAL A 117 -17.49 15.39 -5.53
CA VAL A 117 -17.31 16.85 -5.60
C VAL A 117 -18.28 17.58 -4.65
N ALA A 118 -19.53 17.18 -4.62
CA ALA A 118 -20.54 17.75 -3.70
C ALA A 118 -20.17 17.54 -2.22
N GLU A 119 -19.50 16.43 -1.87
CA GLU A 119 -18.98 16.12 -0.55
C GLU A 119 -17.60 16.73 -0.26
N GLY A 120 -17.01 17.48 -1.21
CA GLY A 120 -15.69 18.11 -1.06
C GLY A 120 -14.51 17.13 -1.05
N ILE A 121 -14.69 15.93 -1.58
CA ILE A 121 -13.60 14.94 -1.66
C ILE A 121 -12.48 15.42 -2.58
N ASP A 122 -12.81 16.12 -3.66
CA ASP A 122 -11.90 16.74 -4.62
C ASP A 122 -11.00 17.81 -3.99
N LYS A 123 -11.44 18.44 -2.91
CA LYS A 123 -10.74 19.52 -2.21
C LYS A 123 -9.81 19.04 -1.09
N LYS A 124 -9.79 17.73 -0.77
CA LYS A 124 -8.87 17.19 0.22
C LYS A 124 -7.43 17.28 -0.28
N PHE A 125 -6.47 17.42 0.63
CA PHE A 125 -5.06 17.66 0.32
C PHE A 125 -4.48 16.78 -0.79
N LEU A 126 -4.69 15.45 -0.73
CA LEU A 126 -4.14 14.54 -1.74
C LEU A 126 -4.95 14.55 -3.05
N THR A 127 -6.26 14.62 -2.99
CA THR A 127 -7.10 14.62 -4.18
C THR A 127 -6.99 15.93 -4.95
N ALA A 128 -6.93 17.07 -4.25
CA ALA A 128 -6.74 18.38 -4.87
C ALA A 128 -5.41 18.51 -5.63
N SER A 129 -4.39 17.72 -5.26
CA SER A 129 -3.08 17.72 -5.94
C SER A 129 -3.03 16.84 -7.21
N ARG A 130 -4.14 16.21 -7.61
CA ARG A 130 -4.19 15.27 -8.74
C ARG A 130 -4.99 15.82 -9.91
N THR A 131 -4.62 15.38 -11.09
CA THR A 131 -5.36 15.67 -12.34
C THR A 131 -5.60 14.38 -13.11
N PRO A 132 -6.85 13.89 -13.20
CA PRO A 132 -8.03 14.37 -12.46
C PRO A 132 -7.95 14.05 -10.96
N TRP A 133 -8.73 14.73 -10.12
CA TRP A 133 -8.69 14.62 -8.65
C TRP A 133 -8.85 13.19 -8.11
N TYR A 134 -9.55 12.34 -8.85
CA TYR A 134 -9.79 10.93 -8.53
C TYR A 134 -8.73 9.99 -9.08
N ALA A 135 -7.67 10.49 -9.71
CA ALA A 135 -6.59 9.66 -10.22
C ALA A 135 -5.90 8.87 -9.10
N LEU A 136 -5.61 7.61 -9.37
CA LEU A 136 -4.81 6.77 -8.48
C LEU A 136 -3.34 6.78 -8.88
N GLU A 137 -2.48 6.40 -7.94
CA GLU A 137 -1.07 6.15 -8.23
C GLU A 137 -0.95 4.95 -9.19
N ASN A 138 -0.31 5.16 -10.34
CA ASN A 138 -0.13 4.10 -11.35
C ASN A 138 1.09 3.24 -11.02
N ARG A 139 0.86 2.02 -10.54
CA ARG A 139 1.90 1.00 -10.30
C ARG A 139 1.25 -0.39 -10.23
N PRO A 140 2.02 -1.46 -10.53
CA PRO A 140 1.49 -2.82 -10.42
C PRO A 140 1.28 -3.21 -8.95
N PRO A 141 0.49 -4.28 -8.68
CA PRO A 141 0.47 -4.92 -7.39
C PRO A 141 1.87 -5.33 -6.94
N SER A 142 2.17 -5.14 -5.66
CA SER A 142 3.47 -5.54 -5.11
C SER A 142 3.47 -7.02 -4.72
N PRO A 143 4.51 -7.79 -5.02
CA PRO A 143 4.58 -9.21 -4.65
C PRO A 143 4.78 -9.44 -3.16
N ILE A 144 5.32 -8.47 -2.43
CA ILE A 144 5.54 -8.56 -0.98
C ILE A 144 5.05 -7.27 -0.33
N TRP A 145 4.33 -7.41 0.76
CA TRP A 145 3.93 -6.30 1.62
C TRP A 145 4.66 -6.34 2.94
N VAL A 146 4.89 -5.17 3.54
CA VAL A 146 5.31 -5.05 4.94
C VAL A 146 4.35 -4.13 5.69
N SER A 147 3.89 -4.55 6.86
CA SER A 147 2.95 -3.77 7.66
C SER A 147 3.61 -2.50 8.20
N VAL A 148 2.87 -1.37 8.14
CA VAL A 148 3.35 -0.06 8.61
C VAL A 148 3.35 0.02 10.13
N PHE A 149 2.29 -0.51 10.76
CA PHE A 149 2.15 -0.49 12.20
C PHE A 149 2.56 -1.83 12.80
N ASN A 150 3.71 -1.84 13.47
CA ASN A 150 4.28 -3.02 14.10
C ASN A 150 4.62 -2.72 15.55
N ARG A 151 4.10 -3.52 16.48
CA ARG A 151 4.42 -3.43 17.90
C ARG A 151 5.59 -4.32 18.30
N THR A 152 5.71 -5.47 17.68
CA THR A 152 6.65 -6.54 18.04
C THR A 152 7.72 -6.82 17.00
N GLY A 153 7.59 -6.31 15.77
CA GLY A 153 8.51 -6.56 14.66
C GLY A 153 7.87 -6.30 13.31
N LEU A 154 8.67 -6.27 12.27
CA LEU A 154 8.18 -6.13 10.90
C LEU A 154 7.43 -7.40 10.50
N ARG A 155 6.22 -7.24 9.98
CA ARG A 155 5.44 -8.35 9.45
C ARG A 155 5.40 -8.25 7.93
N PHE A 156 6.02 -9.22 7.30
CA PHE A 156 6.05 -9.37 5.85
C PHE A 156 4.95 -10.32 5.40
N ILE A 157 4.37 -10.06 4.22
CA ILE A 157 3.29 -10.84 3.64
C ILE A 157 3.56 -11.03 2.17
N ARG A 158 3.56 -12.27 1.71
CA ARG A 158 3.62 -12.63 0.29
C ARG A 158 2.24 -12.45 -0.34
N ASN A 159 2.14 -11.60 -1.35
CA ASN A 159 0.91 -11.30 -2.07
C ASN A 159 0.73 -12.28 -3.26
N GLU A 160 0.23 -13.47 -3.00
CA GLU A 160 -0.04 -14.46 -4.04
C GLU A 160 -1.33 -14.18 -4.81
N ALA A 161 -2.27 -13.43 -4.20
CA ALA A 161 -3.49 -12.99 -4.86
C ALA A 161 -3.24 -11.90 -5.93
N ASN A 162 -2.03 -11.36 -6.02
CA ASN A 162 -1.64 -10.30 -6.96
C ASN A 162 -2.62 -9.11 -6.96
N ILE A 163 -3.00 -8.64 -5.78
CA ILE A 163 -3.91 -7.52 -5.59
C ILE A 163 -3.18 -6.27 -5.10
N PHE A 164 -3.84 -5.12 -5.21
CA PHE A 164 -3.33 -3.85 -4.71
C PHE A 164 -3.42 -3.76 -3.18
N ASN A 165 -2.73 -2.75 -2.60
CA ASN A 165 -2.83 -2.45 -1.18
C ASN A 165 -2.85 -0.93 -0.93
N LEU A 166 -3.55 -0.52 0.12
CA LEU A 166 -3.52 0.84 0.62
C LEU A 166 -2.34 1.07 1.57
N THR A 167 -2.24 2.29 2.08
CA THR A 167 -1.12 2.76 2.94
C THR A 167 -0.95 2.04 4.28
N SER A 168 -1.83 1.11 4.62
CA SER A 168 -1.65 0.20 5.77
C SER A 168 -0.47 -0.76 5.60
N PHE A 169 0.00 -0.92 4.37
CA PHE A 169 1.20 -1.66 4.00
C PHE A 169 2.12 -0.83 3.13
N HIS A 170 3.43 -1.04 3.24
CA HIS A 170 4.39 -0.68 2.20
C HIS A 170 4.54 -1.83 1.20
N CYS A 171 4.81 -1.45 -0.02
CA CYS A 171 5.04 -2.33 -1.16
C CYS A 171 6.53 -2.59 -1.31
N ILE A 172 6.93 -3.83 -1.46
CA ILE A 172 8.30 -4.23 -1.76
C ILE A 172 8.34 -4.78 -3.18
N TYR A 173 9.09 -4.09 -4.05
CA TYR A 173 9.31 -4.49 -5.44
C TYR A 173 10.75 -4.93 -5.59
N PRO A 174 11.03 -6.22 -5.86
CA PRO A 174 12.38 -6.67 -6.20
C PRO A 174 12.93 -5.88 -7.38
N LYS A 175 14.20 -5.51 -7.33
CA LYS A 175 14.90 -4.88 -8.44
C LYS A 175 15.41 -5.94 -9.40
N GLN A 176 15.38 -5.63 -10.69
CA GLN A 176 16.16 -6.36 -11.65
C GLN A 176 17.60 -5.91 -11.49
N THR A 177 18.50 -6.80 -11.06
CA THR A 177 19.89 -6.47 -10.77
C THR A 177 20.77 -6.54 -12.01
N ASP A 178 20.36 -7.34 -13.01
CA ASP A 178 21.05 -7.48 -14.29
C ASP A 178 20.09 -8.02 -15.36
N LEU A 179 20.47 -7.96 -16.64
CA LEU A 179 19.69 -8.51 -17.76
C LEU A 179 19.36 -10.00 -17.61
N PHE A 180 20.16 -10.73 -16.81
CA PHE A 180 20.06 -12.18 -16.63
C PHE A 180 19.66 -12.62 -15.21
N TYR A 181 19.65 -11.71 -14.22
CA TYR A 181 19.33 -12.05 -12.84
C TYR A 181 18.13 -11.26 -12.33
N GLN A 182 17.00 -11.92 -12.30
CA GLN A 182 15.85 -11.46 -11.54
C GLN A 182 15.95 -12.03 -10.13
N ILE A 183 15.77 -11.17 -9.12
CA ILE A 183 15.71 -11.64 -7.73
C ILE A 183 14.50 -12.54 -7.58
N ASP A 184 14.74 -13.77 -7.13
CA ASP A 184 13.67 -14.69 -6.78
C ASP A 184 12.84 -14.12 -5.62
N ILE A 185 11.53 -13.99 -5.85
CA ILE A 185 10.63 -13.32 -4.91
C ILE A 185 10.44 -14.17 -3.66
N ASP A 186 10.40 -15.49 -3.79
CA ASP A 186 10.15 -16.39 -2.68
C ASP A 186 11.40 -16.56 -1.82
N LEU A 187 12.58 -16.55 -2.45
CA LEU A 187 13.85 -16.47 -1.73
C LEU A 187 13.98 -15.14 -0.97
N LEU A 188 13.67 -14.01 -1.63
CA LEU A 188 13.67 -12.70 -0.96
C LEU A 188 12.69 -12.68 0.21
N PHE A 189 11.49 -13.24 0.03
CA PHE A 189 10.48 -13.32 1.08
C PHE A 189 10.94 -14.19 2.25
N ALA A 190 11.57 -15.34 1.98
CA ALA A 190 12.13 -16.20 3.02
C ALA A 190 13.21 -15.50 3.87
N TYR A 191 14.03 -14.63 3.25
CA TYR A 191 15.01 -13.80 3.98
C TYR A 191 14.39 -12.72 4.84
N LEU A 192 13.15 -12.31 4.58
CA LEU A 192 12.45 -11.27 5.32
C LEU A 192 11.64 -11.79 6.52
N LEU A 193 11.41 -13.11 6.59
CA LEU A 193 10.72 -13.77 7.69
C LEU A 193 11.64 -14.03 8.87
#